data_06523e7183c34419450a9e0c5f85b228
#
_entry.id   06523e7183c34419450a9e0c5f85b228
#
_cell.length_a   1.000
_cell.length_b   1.000
_cell.length_c   1.000
_cell.angle_alpha   90.00
_cell.angle_beta   90.00
_cell.angle_gamma   90.00
#
_symmetry.space_group_name_H-M   'P 1'
#
loop_
_entity.id
_entity.type
_entity.pdbx_description
1 polymer ?
#
loop_
_entity_poly.entity_id
_entity_poly.type
_entity_poly.pdbx_seq_one_letter_code
_entity_poly.pdbx_strand_id
1 'polypeptide(L)'
;YISGIVTTDNLDGATPAAFFAHQPERGMSKEIWADLPNSKLTFFSAGSYELFEKQAPNVQKEIKKEFTIIEEPNDKAIKKSKKLGYLPTKSKTASVNENRGDFLPSTTQMAIDYLSSRSTNGFFLMVEGARIDKSAHSNDYSAVVREVLDFDKAVEAAIRFAEKDGNTLVIISADHETGALALRDGNIKEGKMKAMFVS
;
A
#
# COMPACT_ATOMS: atom_id res chain seq x y z
N TYR A 1 0.53 -14.85 14.62
CA TYR A 1 0.08 -13.76 13.74
C TYR A 1 0.90 -13.78 12.47
N ILE A 2 0.25 -13.45 11.35
CA ILE A 2 0.89 -13.19 10.06
C ILE A 2 0.71 -11.72 9.69
N SER A 3 1.51 -11.20 8.77
CA SER A 3 1.46 -9.78 8.42
C SER A 3 1.50 -9.53 6.92
N GLY A 4 0.95 -8.39 6.53
CA GLY A 4 0.94 -7.94 5.14
C GLY A 4 1.11 -6.43 5.01
N ILE A 5 1.47 -6.02 3.81
CA ILE A 5 1.63 -4.62 3.40
C ILE A 5 0.96 -4.43 2.04
N VAL A 6 0.23 -3.33 1.91
CA VAL A 6 -0.27 -2.82 0.62
C VAL A 6 0.08 -1.34 0.54
N THR A 7 0.71 -0.91 -0.55
CA THR A 7 1.07 0.50 -0.73
C THR A 7 0.97 0.93 -2.18
N THR A 8 0.63 2.19 -2.40
CA THR A 8 0.75 2.86 -3.71
C THR A 8 2.14 3.45 -3.95
N ASP A 9 3.09 3.19 -3.07
CA ASP A 9 4.51 3.49 -3.27
C ASP A 9 5.30 2.25 -3.72
N ASN A 10 6.60 2.40 -3.82
CA ASN A 10 7.54 1.28 -3.97
C ASN A 10 7.68 0.54 -2.63
N LEU A 11 8.02 -0.75 -2.69
CA LEU A 11 8.17 -1.56 -1.48
C LEU A 11 9.31 -1.07 -0.57
N ASP A 12 10.33 -0.46 -1.15
CA ASP A 12 11.47 0.15 -0.47
C ASP A 12 11.21 1.62 -0.05
N GLY A 13 9.99 2.12 -0.21
CA GLY A 13 9.55 3.39 0.37
C GLY A 13 9.67 3.36 1.90
N ALA A 14 9.84 4.51 2.54
CA ALA A 14 10.11 4.60 3.98
C ALA A 14 9.03 3.92 4.82
N THR A 15 7.75 4.19 4.52
CA THR A 15 6.62 3.63 5.27
C THR A 15 6.55 2.11 5.14
N PRO A 16 6.45 1.49 3.95
CA PRO A 16 6.39 0.04 3.86
C PRO A 16 7.67 -0.62 4.41
N ALA A 17 8.86 -0.07 4.14
CA ALA A 17 10.13 -0.62 4.62
C ALA A 17 10.19 -0.70 6.15
N ALA A 18 9.68 0.29 6.87
CA ALA A 18 9.66 0.32 8.33
C ALA A 18 8.91 -0.87 8.96
N PHE A 19 8.03 -1.55 8.22
CA PHE A 19 7.29 -2.70 8.72
C PHE A 19 7.99 -4.04 8.49
N PHE A 20 9.10 -4.10 7.73
CA PHE A 20 9.78 -5.36 7.48
C PHE A 20 11.30 -5.28 7.46
N ALA A 21 11.89 -4.14 7.12
CA ALA A 21 13.34 -3.95 7.03
C ALA A 21 13.92 -3.38 8.32
N HIS A 22 15.23 -3.54 8.53
CA HIS A 22 15.95 -3.08 9.71
C HIS A 22 17.13 -2.19 9.32
N GLN A 23 16.92 -1.31 8.35
CA GLN A 23 17.96 -0.40 7.84
C GLN A 23 17.86 0.97 8.51
N PRO A 24 19.00 1.64 8.80
CA PRO A 24 19.00 2.92 9.51
C PRO A 24 18.50 4.09 8.66
N GLU A 25 18.53 3.96 7.32
CA GLU A 25 18.19 5.05 6.41
C GLU A 25 17.27 4.58 5.28
N ARG A 26 16.30 5.43 4.93
CA ARG A 26 15.32 5.16 3.85
C ARG A 26 15.96 5.05 2.45
N GLY A 27 17.16 5.61 2.25
CA GLY A 27 17.88 5.56 0.97
C GLY A 27 18.59 4.23 0.70
N MET A 28 18.61 3.30 1.65
CA MET A 28 19.28 2.00 1.55
C MET A 28 18.40 0.96 0.82
N SER A 29 17.97 1.32 -0.40
CA SER A 29 17.02 0.50 -1.17
C SER A 29 17.49 -0.94 -1.39
N LYS A 30 18.77 -1.15 -1.70
CA LYS A 30 19.33 -2.50 -1.95
C LYS A 30 19.28 -3.37 -0.69
N GLU A 31 19.63 -2.80 0.45
CA GLU A 31 19.64 -3.47 1.74
C GLU A 31 18.20 -3.75 2.22
N ILE A 32 17.29 -2.80 2.00
CA ILE A 32 15.86 -2.98 2.28
C ILE A 32 15.30 -4.17 1.49
N TRP A 33 15.58 -4.25 0.18
CA TRP A 33 15.16 -5.39 -0.62
C TRP A 33 15.81 -6.71 -0.18
N ALA A 34 17.06 -6.67 0.31
CA ALA A 34 17.77 -7.84 0.82
C ALA A 34 17.21 -8.34 2.17
N ASP A 35 16.55 -7.48 2.95
CA ASP A 35 15.88 -7.89 4.20
C ASP A 35 14.58 -8.66 3.96
N LEU A 36 13.93 -8.45 2.80
CA LEU A 36 12.61 -9.00 2.51
C LEU A 36 12.50 -10.53 2.65
N PRO A 37 13.44 -11.37 2.16
CA PRO A 37 13.37 -12.82 2.32
C PRO A 37 13.30 -13.28 3.78
N ASN A 38 13.99 -12.55 4.66
CA ASN A 38 14.06 -12.86 6.09
C ASN A 38 12.94 -12.19 6.91
N SER A 39 12.09 -11.42 6.26
CA SER A 39 10.98 -10.73 6.92
C SER A 39 9.89 -11.69 7.39
N LYS A 40 9.09 -11.22 8.33
CA LYS A 40 7.89 -11.93 8.80
C LYS A 40 6.66 -11.67 7.92
N LEU A 41 6.81 -10.95 6.82
CA LEU A 41 5.70 -10.72 5.89
C LEU A 41 5.21 -12.03 5.28
N THR A 42 3.91 -12.15 5.17
CA THR A 42 3.22 -13.23 4.49
C THR A 42 2.60 -12.74 3.17
N PHE A 43 2.26 -11.45 3.14
CA PHE A 43 1.74 -10.77 1.96
C PHE A 43 2.42 -9.41 1.79
N PHE A 44 2.74 -9.06 0.56
CA PHE A 44 3.02 -7.67 0.22
C PHE A 44 2.51 -7.33 -1.19
N SER A 45 2.13 -6.08 -1.35
CA SER A 45 1.88 -5.49 -2.66
C SER A 45 2.37 -4.04 -2.68
N ALA A 46 3.06 -3.69 -3.73
CA ALA A 46 3.66 -2.38 -3.93
C ALA A 46 3.71 -2.01 -5.41
N GLY A 47 4.11 -0.81 -5.71
CA GLY A 47 3.88 -0.13 -6.97
C GLY A 47 4.35 -0.79 -8.25
N SER A 48 5.45 -1.56 -8.28
CA SER A 48 6.04 -1.97 -9.57
C SER A 48 6.92 -3.21 -9.51
N TYR A 49 6.73 -4.10 -10.49
CA TYR A 49 7.61 -5.24 -10.75
C TYR A 49 9.00 -4.80 -11.23
N GLU A 50 9.10 -3.69 -11.97
CA GLU A 50 10.36 -3.17 -12.52
C GLU A 50 11.44 -2.96 -11.45
N LEU A 51 11.07 -2.50 -10.25
CA LEU A 51 12.04 -2.31 -9.17
C LEU A 51 12.54 -3.63 -8.60
N PHE A 52 11.72 -4.64 -8.57
CA PHE A 52 12.15 -5.99 -8.23
C PHE A 52 13.14 -6.54 -9.26
N GLU A 53 12.89 -6.34 -10.56
CA GLU A 53 13.80 -6.78 -11.63
C GLU A 53 15.16 -6.08 -11.59
N LYS A 54 15.23 -4.85 -11.09
CA LYS A 54 16.47 -4.09 -10.90
C LYS A 54 17.32 -4.57 -9.73
N GLN A 55 16.79 -5.43 -8.86
CA GLN A 55 17.56 -5.97 -7.76
C GLN A 55 18.61 -6.98 -8.25
N ALA A 56 19.69 -7.16 -7.46
CA ALA A 56 20.73 -8.11 -7.79
C ALA A 56 20.14 -9.54 -7.95
N PRO A 57 20.63 -10.35 -8.90
CA PRO A 57 20.07 -11.67 -9.19
C PRO A 57 20.00 -12.63 -7.99
N ASN A 58 20.95 -12.54 -7.07
CA ASN A 58 20.93 -13.30 -5.83
C ASN A 58 19.79 -12.87 -4.90
N VAL A 59 19.52 -11.57 -4.79
CA VAL A 59 18.40 -11.02 -4.00
C VAL A 59 17.07 -11.47 -4.58
N GLN A 60 16.89 -11.34 -5.90
CA GLN A 60 15.69 -11.83 -6.60
C GLN A 60 15.46 -13.32 -6.34
N LYS A 61 16.53 -14.13 -6.39
CA LYS A 61 16.47 -15.57 -6.17
C LYS A 61 16.02 -15.89 -4.74
N GLU A 62 16.58 -15.22 -3.74
CA GLU A 62 16.20 -15.45 -2.34
C GLU A 62 14.72 -15.01 -2.10
N ILE A 63 14.28 -13.88 -2.66
CA ILE A 63 12.88 -13.47 -2.59
C ILE A 63 11.96 -14.52 -3.22
N LYS A 64 12.29 -15.03 -4.41
CA LYS A 64 11.49 -16.06 -5.12
C LYS A 64 11.48 -17.43 -4.43
N LYS A 65 12.42 -17.72 -3.53
CA LYS A 65 12.37 -18.93 -2.68
C LYS A 65 11.29 -18.81 -1.59
N GLU A 66 11.16 -17.62 -1.01
CA GLU A 66 10.24 -17.36 0.09
C GLU A 66 8.84 -16.98 -0.38
N PHE A 67 8.75 -16.18 -1.43
CA PHE A 67 7.50 -15.60 -1.94
C PHE A 67 7.17 -16.10 -3.35
N THR A 68 5.91 -16.43 -3.56
CA THR A 68 5.35 -16.50 -4.92
C THR A 68 5.13 -15.07 -5.41
N ILE A 69 5.87 -14.64 -6.43
CA ILE A 69 5.70 -13.31 -7.02
C ILE A 69 4.73 -13.40 -8.18
N ILE A 70 3.70 -12.56 -8.17
CA ILE A 70 2.73 -12.41 -9.26
C ILE A 70 2.72 -10.97 -9.76
N GLU A 71 2.49 -10.80 -11.05
CA GLU A 71 2.44 -9.50 -11.73
C GLU A 71 1.01 -9.08 -12.04
N GLU A 72 0.11 -10.06 -12.09
CA GLU A 72 -1.33 -9.89 -12.26
C GLU A 72 -2.07 -10.83 -11.30
N PRO A 73 -3.28 -10.47 -10.84
CA PRO A 73 -4.09 -11.33 -9.99
C PRO A 73 -4.29 -12.71 -10.63
N ASN A 74 -3.96 -13.77 -9.90
CA ASN A 74 -4.04 -15.16 -10.36
C ASN A 74 -4.52 -16.05 -9.22
N ASP A 75 -5.78 -16.44 -9.24
CA ASP A 75 -6.43 -17.22 -8.18
C ASP A 75 -5.69 -18.52 -7.85
N LYS A 76 -5.15 -19.22 -8.86
CA LYS A 76 -4.42 -20.46 -8.65
C LYS A 76 -3.10 -20.23 -7.91
N ALA A 77 -2.36 -19.20 -8.30
CA ALA A 77 -1.12 -18.81 -7.63
C ALA A 77 -1.40 -18.31 -6.21
N ILE A 78 -2.41 -17.46 -6.04
CA ILE A 78 -2.85 -16.91 -4.75
C ILE A 78 -3.22 -18.05 -3.79
N LYS A 79 -4.05 -19.01 -4.21
CA LYS A 79 -4.48 -20.13 -3.37
C LYS A 79 -3.34 -21.07 -2.97
N LYS A 80 -2.35 -21.28 -3.84
CA LYS A 80 -1.25 -22.22 -3.60
C LYS A 80 -0.07 -21.61 -2.85
N SER A 81 0.10 -20.30 -2.86
CA SER A 81 1.24 -19.63 -2.24
C SER A 81 1.19 -19.72 -0.72
N LYS A 82 2.35 -19.91 -0.10
CA LYS A 82 2.54 -19.78 1.37
C LYS A 82 2.79 -18.32 1.75
N LYS A 83 3.62 -17.63 0.97
CA LYS A 83 3.84 -16.20 1.04
C LYS A 83 3.64 -15.62 -0.37
N LEU A 84 3.02 -14.47 -0.49
CA LEU A 84 2.62 -13.86 -1.76
C LEU A 84 3.16 -12.44 -1.87
N GLY A 85 3.82 -12.13 -2.97
CA GLY A 85 4.15 -10.79 -3.41
C GLY A 85 3.38 -10.45 -4.69
N TYR A 86 2.59 -9.40 -4.66
CA TYR A 86 1.93 -8.87 -5.85
C TYR A 86 2.61 -7.57 -6.27
N LEU A 87 3.33 -7.62 -7.37
CA LEU A 87 4.06 -6.52 -7.97
C LEU A 87 3.58 -6.34 -9.42
N PRO A 88 2.69 -5.39 -9.71
CA PRO A 88 2.12 -5.23 -11.04
C PRO A 88 3.18 -4.86 -12.08
N THR A 89 3.08 -5.45 -13.28
CA THR A 89 3.95 -5.14 -14.45
C THR A 89 3.88 -3.67 -14.82
N LYS A 90 2.66 -3.11 -14.85
CA LYS A 90 2.47 -1.66 -15.01
C LYS A 90 2.54 -1.01 -13.64
N SER A 91 3.41 -0.02 -13.50
CA SER A 91 3.59 0.69 -12.24
C SER A 91 2.24 1.23 -11.71
N LYS A 92 2.00 0.97 -10.44
CA LYS A 92 0.86 1.48 -9.66
C LYS A 92 1.28 2.56 -8.65
N THR A 93 2.50 3.06 -8.79
CA THR A 93 2.95 4.27 -8.08
C THR A 93 2.46 5.56 -8.74
N ALA A 94 1.87 5.48 -9.94
CA ALA A 94 1.21 6.59 -10.60
C ALA A 94 0.01 7.10 -9.76
N SER A 95 -0.40 8.35 -9.99
CA SER A 95 -1.60 8.88 -9.36
C SER A 95 -2.87 8.25 -9.93
N VAL A 96 -3.99 8.39 -9.21
CA VAL A 96 -5.31 7.98 -9.72
C VAL A 96 -5.62 8.66 -11.05
N ASN A 97 -5.17 9.90 -11.23
CA ASN A 97 -5.33 10.66 -12.48
C ASN A 97 -4.56 10.06 -13.67
N GLU A 98 -3.52 9.26 -13.40
CA GLU A 98 -2.67 8.62 -14.40
C GLU A 98 -3.03 7.16 -14.64
N ASN A 99 -4.30 6.82 -14.46
CA ASN A 99 -4.86 5.48 -14.72
C ASN A 99 -4.30 4.35 -13.82
N ARG A 100 -4.02 4.63 -12.53
CA ARG A 100 -3.74 3.56 -11.57
C ARG A 100 -4.91 2.58 -11.43
N GLY A 101 -6.12 3.02 -11.72
CA GLY A 101 -7.34 2.25 -11.52
C GLY A 101 -7.66 2.06 -10.04
N ASP A 102 -8.31 0.97 -9.70
CA ASP A 102 -8.73 0.58 -8.34
C ASP A 102 -7.67 -0.26 -7.59
N PHE A 103 -6.40 -0.11 -7.93
CA PHE A 103 -5.31 -0.93 -7.38
C PHE A 103 -5.32 -0.96 -5.84
N LEU A 104 -5.42 0.19 -5.18
CA LEU A 104 -5.35 0.24 -3.72
C LEU A 104 -6.54 -0.47 -3.05
N PRO A 105 -7.80 -0.15 -3.37
CA PRO A 105 -8.94 -0.83 -2.75
C PRO A 105 -9.03 -2.32 -3.12
N SER A 106 -8.80 -2.69 -4.38
CA SER A 106 -8.88 -4.08 -4.82
C SER A 106 -7.77 -4.95 -4.21
N THR A 107 -6.56 -4.40 -4.10
CA THR A 107 -5.43 -5.10 -3.47
C THR A 107 -5.58 -5.18 -1.95
N THR A 108 -6.17 -4.17 -1.32
CA THR A 108 -6.54 -4.22 0.11
C THR A 108 -7.50 -5.36 0.38
N GLN A 109 -8.56 -5.51 -0.44
CA GLN A 109 -9.48 -6.64 -0.32
C GLN A 109 -8.76 -7.98 -0.53
N MET A 110 -7.92 -8.08 -1.57
CA MET A 110 -7.10 -9.28 -1.81
C MET A 110 -6.22 -9.64 -0.61
N ALA A 111 -5.57 -8.66 0.00
CA ALA A 111 -4.71 -8.86 1.16
C ALA A 111 -5.51 -9.35 2.38
N ILE A 112 -6.67 -8.77 2.63
CA ILE A 112 -7.58 -9.19 3.69
C ILE A 112 -8.01 -10.64 3.49
N ASP A 113 -8.51 -11.00 2.30
CA ASP A 113 -8.96 -12.35 1.97
C ASP A 113 -7.80 -13.36 2.06
N TYR A 114 -6.63 -12.97 1.58
CA TYR A 114 -5.43 -13.80 1.62
C TYR A 114 -4.99 -14.09 3.05
N LEU A 115 -4.87 -13.06 3.90
CA LEU A 115 -4.37 -13.18 5.26
C LEU A 115 -5.40 -13.84 6.19
N SER A 116 -6.67 -13.44 6.12
CA SER A 116 -7.72 -14.00 6.96
C SER A 116 -7.92 -15.50 6.73
N SER A 117 -7.79 -15.95 5.48
CA SER A 117 -7.92 -17.40 5.16
C SER A 117 -6.73 -18.26 5.61
N ARG A 118 -5.61 -17.66 6.06
CA ARG A 118 -4.34 -18.36 6.38
C ARG A 118 -3.95 -18.34 7.84
N SER A 119 -4.59 -17.53 8.65
CA SER A 119 -4.24 -17.43 10.07
C SER A 119 -5.47 -17.62 10.94
N THR A 120 -5.40 -18.61 11.83
CA THR A 120 -6.37 -18.79 12.91
C THR A 120 -6.13 -17.87 14.10
N ASN A 121 -4.93 -17.29 14.20
CA ASN A 121 -4.51 -16.42 15.31
C ASN A 121 -4.65 -14.92 14.97
N GLY A 122 -5.17 -14.58 13.77
CA GLY A 122 -5.30 -13.22 13.29
C GLY A 122 -4.10 -12.73 12.48
N PHE A 123 -4.22 -11.53 11.93
CA PHE A 123 -3.22 -10.91 11.08
C PHE A 123 -3.07 -9.42 11.37
N PHE A 124 -1.95 -8.87 10.96
CA PHE A 124 -1.70 -7.43 10.86
C PHE A 124 -1.59 -7.05 9.37
N LEU A 125 -2.30 -6.00 8.96
CA LEU A 125 -2.21 -5.46 7.60
C LEU A 125 -1.99 -3.96 7.67
N MET A 126 -0.90 -3.48 7.06
CA MET A 126 -0.67 -2.06 6.81
C MET A 126 -1.09 -1.72 5.38
N VAL A 127 -1.89 -0.66 5.23
CA VAL A 127 -2.35 -0.14 3.93
C VAL A 127 -1.99 1.32 3.83
N GLU A 128 -1.32 1.72 2.76
CA GLU A 128 -0.81 3.08 2.58
C GLU A 128 -1.29 3.71 1.28
N GLY A 129 -1.96 4.85 1.40
CA GLY A 129 -2.26 5.78 0.31
C GLY A 129 -1.13 6.79 0.10
N ALA A 130 0.07 6.33 -0.25
CA ALA A 130 1.28 7.14 -0.33
C ALA A 130 1.20 8.35 -1.29
N ARG A 131 0.27 8.33 -2.22
CA ARG A 131 0.13 9.41 -3.21
C ARG A 131 -0.61 10.64 -2.66
N ILE A 132 -1.26 10.54 -1.52
CA ILE A 132 -1.85 11.69 -0.81
C ILE A 132 -0.72 12.68 -0.50
N ASP A 133 0.32 12.21 0.17
CA ASP A 133 1.52 12.99 0.51
C ASP A 133 2.22 13.56 -0.73
N LYS A 134 2.50 12.72 -1.73
CA LYS A 134 3.18 13.13 -2.97
C LYS A 134 2.41 14.20 -3.74
N SER A 135 1.08 14.16 -3.73
CA SER A 135 0.23 15.18 -4.34
C SER A 135 0.23 16.47 -3.51
N ALA A 136 0.26 16.36 -2.20
CA ALA A 136 0.36 17.52 -1.30
C ALA A 136 1.71 18.23 -1.43
N HIS A 137 2.81 17.51 -1.56
CA HIS A 137 4.14 18.08 -1.88
C HIS A 137 4.16 18.89 -3.18
N SER A 138 3.33 18.51 -4.15
CA SER A 138 3.19 19.23 -5.41
C SER A 138 2.15 20.36 -5.35
N ASN A 139 1.56 20.62 -4.19
CA ASN A 139 0.46 21.57 -4.00
C ASN A 139 -0.71 21.33 -4.98
N ASP A 140 -0.93 20.07 -5.39
CA ASP A 140 -2.04 19.65 -6.26
C ASP A 140 -3.23 19.19 -5.41
N TYR A 141 -4.03 20.14 -4.99
CA TYR A 141 -5.24 19.91 -4.21
C TYR A 141 -6.21 18.93 -4.90
N SER A 142 -6.36 19.02 -6.24
CA SER A 142 -7.26 18.13 -6.97
C SER A 142 -6.80 16.66 -6.93
N ALA A 143 -5.49 16.44 -7.05
CA ALA A 143 -4.91 15.12 -6.89
C ALA A 143 -5.04 14.63 -5.43
N VAL A 144 -4.76 15.47 -4.43
CA VAL A 144 -4.96 15.10 -3.00
C VAL A 144 -6.36 14.58 -2.75
N VAL A 145 -7.40 15.32 -3.19
CA VAL A 145 -8.79 14.90 -3.01
C VAL A 145 -9.07 13.53 -3.63
N ARG A 146 -8.58 13.29 -4.84
CA ARG A 146 -8.80 12.00 -5.53
C ARG A 146 -8.05 10.86 -4.86
N GLU A 147 -6.83 11.09 -4.40
CA GLU A 147 -6.05 10.09 -3.67
C GLU A 147 -6.69 9.74 -2.31
N VAL A 148 -7.25 10.73 -1.61
CA VAL A 148 -8.01 10.50 -0.38
C VAL A 148 -9.27 9.67 -0.66
N LEU A 149 -10.01 9.98 -1.73
CA LEU A 149 -11.20 9.20 -2.11
C LEU A 149 -10.86 7.76 -2.56
N ASP A 150 -9.69 7.54 -3.14
CA ASP A 150 -9.21 6.20 -3.47
C ASP A 150 -8.81 5.42 -2.20
N PHE A 151 -8.14 6.09 -1.27
CA PHE A 151 -7.82 5.53 0.05
C PHE A 151 -9.08 5.22 0.87
N ASP A 152 -10.08 6.09 0.84
CA ASP A 152 -11.37 5.89 1.51
C ASP A 152 -12.05 4.57 1.07
N LYS A 153 -11.98 4.21 -0.23
CA LYS A 153 -12.47 2.92 -0.71
C LYS A 153 -11.69 1.73 -0.14
N ALA A 154 -10.38 1.88 0.07
CA ALA A 154 -9.59 0.84 0.72
C ALA A 154 -9.94 0.71 2.21
N VAL A 155 -10.20 1.84 2.88
CA VAL A 155 -10.72 1.88 4.25
C VAL A 155 -12.09 1.20 4.33
N GLU A 156 -12.98 1.46 3.36
CA GLU A 156 -14.30 0.80 3.28
C GLU A 156 -14.17 -0.72 3.21
N ALA A 157 -13.22 -1.25 2.43
CA ALA A 157 -12.98 -2.68 2.37
C ALA A 157 -12.55 -3.26 3.73
N ALA A 158 -11.68 -2.55 4.46
CA ALA A 158 -11.24 -2.95 5.79
C ALA A 158 -12.39 -2.88 6.83
N ILE A 159 -13.21 -1.84 6.80
CA ILE A 159 -14.35 -1.66 7.71
C ILE A 159 -15.39 -2.76 7.46
N ARG A 160 -15.74 -3.04 6.20
CA ARG A 160 -16.70 -4.12 5.86
C ARG A 160 -16.23 -5.49 6.36
N PHE A 161 -14.93 -5.76 6.27
CA PHE A 161 -14.36 -6.98 6.84
C PHE A 161 -14.48 -6.97 8.36
N ALA A 162 -14.09 -5.89 9.03
CA ALA A 162 -14.12 -5.78 10.47
C ALA A 162 -15.54 -5.92 11.06
N GLU A 163 -16.53 -5.31 10.42
CA GLU A 163 -17.96 -5.46 10.81
C GLU A 163 -18.44 -6.89 10.72
N LYS A 164 -18.04 -7.61 9.65
CA LYS A 164 -18.41 -9.02 9.46
C LYS A 164 -17.68 -9.94 10.42
N ASP A 165 -16.39 -9.67 10.66
CA ASP A 165 -15.52 -10.49 11.51
C ASP A 165 -15.82 -10.29 13.01
N GLY A 166 -16.15 -9.08 13.41
CA GLY A 166 -16.49 -8.72 14.81
C GLY A 166 -15.31 -8.69 15.78
N ASN A 167 -14.09 -9.05 15.34
CA ASN A 167 -12.88 -9.13 16.16
C ASN A 167 -11.68 -8.36 15.56
N THR A 168 -11.93 -7.54 14.57
CA THR A 168 -10.90 -6.76 13.86
C THR A 168 -10.93 -5.30 14.28
N LEU A 169 -9.78 -4.76 14.70
CA LEU A 169 -9.58 -3.33 14.92
C LEU A 169 -9.06 -2.68 13.64
N VAL A 170 -9.71 -1.62 13.19
CA VAL A 170 -9.25 -0.76 12.09
C VAL A 170 -8.77 0.57 12.67
N ILE A 171 -7.52 0.95 12.37
CA ILE A 171 -6.92 2.22 12.76
C ILE A 171 -6.64 3.01 11.49
N ILE A 172 -7.11 4.25 11.43
CA ILE A 172 -6.89 5.18 10.32
C ILE A 172 -6.10 6.36 10.88
N SER A 173 -4.95 6.64 10.28
CA SER A 173 -4.07 7.73 10.72
C SER A 173 -3.28 8.28 9.54
N ALA A 174 -2.69 9.44 9.72
CA ALA A 174 -1.58 9.93 8.91
C ALA A 174 -0.30 9.93 9.76
N ASP A 175 0.86 9.86 9.11
CA ASP A 175 2.18 9.97 9.74
C ASP A 175 2.54 11.44 9.99
N HIS A 176 2.13 12.35 9.09
CA HIS A 176 2.29 13.81 9.21
C HIS A 176 1.33 14.55 8.26
N GLU A 177 1.35 15.83 8.36
CA GLU A 177 0.76 16.79 7.44
C GLU A 177 1.75 17.09 6.33
N THR A 178 1.28 17.51 5.14
CA THR A 178 2.13 17.90 4.02
C THR A 178 1.56 19.08 3.26
N GLY A 179 2.38 20.16 3.10
CA GLY A 179 2.05 21.34 2.30
C GLY A 179 1.08 22.31 2.97
N ALA A 180 0.74 22.08 4.25
CA ALA A 180 -0.21 22.90 5.00
C ALA A 180 -1.55 23.11 4.26
N LEU A 181 -2.11 22.02 3.71
CA LEU A 181 -3.42 22.07 3.04
C LEU A 181 -4.52 22.42 4.03
N ALA A 182 -5.16 23.55 3.83
CA ALA A 182 -6.29 23.99 4.61
C ALA A 182 -7.58 24.02 3.79
N LEU A 183 -8.65 23.45 4.34
CA LEU A 183 -9.99 23.63 3.82
C LEU A 183 -10.58 24.89 4.46
N ARG A 184 -10.79 25.91 3.65
CA ARG A 184 -11.40 27.19 4.09
C ARG A 184 -12.90 27.17 3.84
N ASP A 185 -13.48 28.35 3.94
CA ASP A 185 -14.91 28.57 3.73
C ASP A 185 -15.45 27.84 2.49
N GLY A 186 -16.53 27.15 2.66
CA GLY A 186 -17.21 26.46 1.58
C GLY A 186 -18.70 26.34 1.85
N ASN A 187 -19.44 25.99 0.83
CA ASN A 187 -20.84 25.67 0.92
C ASN A 187 -21.10 24.29 0.33
N ILE A 188 -21.24 23.30 1.18
CA ILE A 188 -21.47 21.91 0.77
C ILE A 188 -22.73 21.78 -0.07
N LYS A 189 -23.79 22.54 0.24
CA LYS A 189 -25.06 22.53 -0.49
C LYS A 189 -24.91 23.07 -1.91
N GLU A 190 -23.95 23.96 -2.14
CA GLU A 190 -23.65 24.54 -3.46
C GLU A 190 -22.49 23.81 -4.17
N GLY A 191 -21.94 22.75 -3.56
CA GLY A 191 -20.78 22.07 -4.10
C GLY A 191 -19.51 22.94 -4.17
N LYS A 192 -19.47 24.04 -3.40
CA LYS A 192 -18.33 24.97 -3.40
C LYS A 192 -17.45 24.69 -2.18
N MET A 193 -16.18 24.40 -2.45
CA MET A 193 -15.14 24.27 -1.45
C MET A 193 -13.95 25.14 -1.84
N LYS A 194 -13.38 25.84 -0.85
CA LYS A 194 -12.14 26.58 -1.02
C LYS A 194 -11.04 25.84 -0.26
N ALA A 195 -10.04 25.39 -0.99
CA ALA A 195 -8.85 24.78 -0.43
C ALA A 195 -7.64 25.65 -0.78
N MET A 196 -6.65 25.69 0.08
CA MET A 196 -5.39 26.36 -0.15
C MET A 196 -4.24 25.63 0.53
N PHE A 197 -3.07 25.70 -0.07
CA PHE A 197 -1.81 25.39 0.62
C PHE A 197 -1.29 26.67 1.26
N VAL A 198 -0.92 26.58 2.52
CA VAL A 198 -0.39 27.72 3.29
C VAL A 198 1.13 27.53 3.33
N SER A 199 1.86 28.27 2.51
CA SER A 199 3.32 28.29 2.50
C SER A 199 3.86 29.32 3.49
#